data_e5e0f10ae0778726977e7d336c5823c7
#
_entry.id   e5e0f10ae0778726977e7d336c5823c7
#
_cell.length_a   1.000
_cell.length_b   1.000
_cell.length_c   1.000
_cell.angle_alpha   90.00
_cell.angle_beta   90.00
_cell.angle_gamma   90.00
#
_symmetry.space_group_name_H-M   'P 1'
#
loop_
_entity.id
_entity.type
_entity.pdbx_description
1 polymer ?
#
loop_
_entity_poly.entity_id
_entity_poly.type
_entity_poly.pdbx_seq_one_letter_code
_entity_poly.pdbx_strand_id
1 'polypeptide(L)'
;MKKLLISALALFVVGSVAAQEGLGETYNKAVAAYNSKDFASAATAFETLIDQGLDSEDLDVQSWVATAKKSVPVCYFQMGLTAAKGNDFNTAVENLTKSANKAALYGELQQERMSNMLMAKIYLMWGGKPFNEKNYAEAAEIFAKGYAADPKNMEMANFLGICYCELGDFQKGLVIFNEIASQDNPKYAEDVVKVKENIKLYTNNRIAKLQGENDFDGIIAVADEMLAVNPQDALAQKIRLQALFDKKDY
;
A
#
# COMPACT_ATOMS: atom_id res chain seq x y z
N MET A 1 -31.18 4.54 56.35
CA MET A 1 -30.31 5.04 55.28
C MET A 1 -28.92 4.40 55.23
N LYS A 2 -28.25 4.11 56.37
CA LYS A 2 -26.90 3.48 56.37
C LYS A 2 -26.84 2.03 55.80
N LYS A 3 -27.93 1.23 55.92
CA LYS A 3 -27.95 -0.16 55.41
C LYS A 3 -28.12 -0.27 53.88
N LEU A 4 -28.72 0.70 53.22
CA LEU A 4 -28.87 0.75 51.75
C LEU A 4 -27.56 1.16 51.04
N LEU A 5 -26.75 2.00 51.69
CA LEU A 5 -25.44 2.40 51.14
C LEU A 5 -24.41 1.24 51.16
N ILE A 6 -24.47 0.37 52.18
CA ILE A 6 -23.54 -0.79 52.28
C ILE A 6 -23.90 -1.86 51.23
N SER A 7 -25.19 -2.08 50.93
CA SER A 7 -25.61 -3.03 49.90
C SER A 7 -25.33 -2.54 48.49
N ALA A 8 -25.38 -1.23 48.22
CA ALA A 8 -24.99 -0.68 46.93
C ALA A 8 -23.48 -0.77 46.69
N LEU A 9 -22.65 -0.55 47.73
CA LEU A 9 -21.19 -0.68 47.62
C LEU A 9 -20.76 -2.14 47.43
N ALA A 10 -21.43 -3.08 48.12
CA ALA A 10 -21.14 -4.52 47.95
C ALA A 10 -21.53 -5.06 46.57
N LEU A 11 -22.64 -4.56 45.98
CA LEU A 11 -23.03 -4.90 44.61
C LEU A 11 -22.05 -4.34 43.54
N PHE A 12 -21.48 -3.17 43.80
CA PHE A 12 -20.49 -2.58 42.89
C PHE A 12 -19.17 -3.34 42.93
N VAL A 13 -18.70 -3.77 44.10
CA VAL A 13 -17.48 -4.56 44.28
C VAL A 13 -17.62 -5.97 43.68
N VAL A 14 -18.76 -6.62 43.87
CA VAL A 14 -19.02 -7.95 43.30
C VAL A 14 -19.12 -7.89 41.77
N GLY A 15 -19.73 -6.84 41.22
CA GLY A 15 -19.82 -6.60 39.78
C GLY A 15 -18.43 -6.36 39.16
N SER A 16 -17.54 -5.63 39.82
CA SER A 16 -16.19 -5.37 39.34
C SER A 16 -15.31 -6.62 39.37
N VAL A 17 -15.38 -7.44 40.40
CA VAL A 17 -14.62 -8.70 40.50
C VAL A 17 -15.07 -9.72 39.44
N ALA A 18 -16.37 -9.91 39.25
CA ALA A 18 -16.87 -10.80 38.19
C ALA A 18 -16.52 -10.34 36.78
N ALA A 19 -16.53 -9.02 36.54
CA ALA A 19 -16.09 -8.44 35.27
C ALA A 19 -14.59 -8.64 35.04
N GLN A 20 -13.77 -8.49 36.07
CA GLN A 20 -12.33 -8.74 36.02
C GLN A 20 -12.02 -10.22 35.76
N GLU A 21 -12.69 -11.16 36.42
CA GLU A 21 -12.55 -12.59 36.16
C GLU A 21 -12.88 -12.94 34.70
N GLY A 22 -13.95 -12.39 34.13
CA GLY A 22 -14.32 -12.57 32.73
C GLY A 22 -13.28 -12.01 31.73
N LEU A 23 -12.67 -10.84 32.06
CA LEU A 23 -11.58 -10.28 31.25
C LEU A 23 -10.29 -11.09 31.38
N GLY A 24 -9.99 -11.65 32.56
CA GLY A 24 -8.86 -12.57 32.76
C GLY A 24 -9.01 -13.85 31.96
N GLU A 25 -10.20 -14.43 31.90
CA GLU A 25 -10.49 -15.59 31.04
C GLU A 25 -10.31 -15.23 29.55
N THR A 26 -10.78 -14.07 29.12
CA THR A 26 -10.64 -13.58 27.74
C THR A 26 -9.18 -13.40 27.38
N TYR A 27 -8.38 -12.81 28.28
CA TYR A 27 -6.94 -12.68 28.11
C TYR A 27 -6.24 -14.05 27.95
N ASN A 28 -6.57 -14.99 28.83
CA ASN A 28 -5.98 -16.34 28.78
C ASN A 28 -6.35 -17.08 27.47
N LYS A 29 -7.58 -16.95 27.01
CA LYS A 29 -8.03 -17.48 25.70
C LYS A 29 -7.26 -16.85 24.55
N ALA A 30 -7.08 -15.52 24.56
CA ALA A 30 -6.33 -14.81 23.54
C ALA A 30 -4.86 -15.27 23.48
N VAL A 31 -4.21 -15.39 24.65
CA VAL A 31 -2.82 -15.87 24.74
C VAL A 31 -2.69 -17.33 24.30
N ALA A 32 -3.63 -18.20 24.68
CA ALA A 32 -3.64 -19.60 24.26
C ALA A 32 -3.79 -19.73 22.74
N ALA A 33 -4.72 -18.99 22.13
CA ALA A 33 -4.90 -18.93 20.68
C ALA A 33 -3.65 -18.38 19.96
N TYR A 34 -3.04 -17.32 20.49
CA TYR A 34 -1.80 -16.77 19.95
C TYR A 34 -0.67 -17.79 19.96
N ASN A 35 -0.47 -18.50 21.07
CA ASN A 35 0.58 -19.50 21.23
C ASN A 35 0.35 -20.74 20.34
N SER A 36 -0.90 -21.09 20.07
CA SER A 36 -1.27 -22.15 19.12
C SER A 36 -1.23 -21.69 17.66
N LYS A 37 -0.90 -20.41 17.41
CA LYS A 37 -0.90 -19.75 16.08
C LYS A 37 -2.29 -19.64 15.43
N ASP A 38 -3.35 -19.76 16.21
CA ASP A 38 -4.69 -19.38 15.78
C ASP A 38 -4.85 -17.85 15.89
N PHE A 39 -4.20 -17.16 14.96
CA PHE A 39 -4.13 -15.69 15.00
C PHE A 39 -5.49 -15.02 14.79
N ALA A 40 -6.44 -15.68 14.14
CA ALA A 40 -7.78 -15.15 13.94
C ALA A 40 -8.54 -15.09 15.27
N SER A 41 -8.58 -16.23 15.99
CA SER A 41 -9.20 -16.29 17.33
C SER A 41 -8.47 -15.39 18.33
N ALA A 42 -7.13 -15.35 18.27
CA ALA A 42 -6.34 -14.48 19.12
C ALA A 42 -6.66 -12.99 18.90
N ALA A 43 -6.70 -12.55 17.64
CA ALA A 43 -7.04 -11.15 17.32
C ALA A 43 -8.41 -10.77 17.87
N THR A 44 -9.44 -11.60 17.61
CA THR A 44 -10.81 -11.37 18.09
C THR A 44 -10.87 -11.27 19.62
N ALA A 45 -10.20 -12.19 20.33
CA ALA A 45 -10.21 -12.18 21.80
C ALA A 45 -9.45 -10.99 22.38
N PHE A 46 -8.29 -10.61 21.78
CA PHE A 46 -7.55 -9.42 22.19
C PHE A 46 -8.32 -8.13 21.88
N GLU A 47 -9.03 -8.01 20.76
CA GLU A 47 -9.87 -6.86 20.46
C GLU A 47 -11.04 -6.74 21.45
N THR A 48 -11.70 -7.85 21.77
CA THR A 48 -12.72 -7.89 22.81
C THR A 48 -12.19 -7.41 24.15
N LEU A 49 -10.99 -7.85 24.53
CA LEU A 49 -10.34 -7.42 25.78
C LEU A 49 -10.03 -5.90 25.78
N ILE A 50 -9.58 -5.35 24.64
CA ILE A 50 -9.33 -3.92 24.53
C ILE A 50 -10.65 -3.16 24.69
N ASP A 51 -11.70 -3.57 23.96
CA ASP A 51 -13.00 -2.86 23.95
C ASP A 51 -13.67 -2.85 25.33
N GLN A 52 -13.54 -3.96 26.08
CA GLN A 52 -14.19 -4.09 27.40
C GLN A 52 -13.34 -3.61 28.57
N GLY A 53 -12.01 -3.61 28.40
CA GLY A 53 -11.07 -3.27 29.47
C GLY A 53 -10.45 -1.88 29.37
N LEU A 54 -10.76 -1.09 28.31
CA LEU A 54 -10.08 0.17 28.01
C LEU A 54 -10.15 1.17 29.19
N ASP A 55 -11.30 1.28 29.84
CA ASP A 55 -11.58 2.24 30.90
C ASP A 55 -11.44 1.64 32.31
N SER A 56 -10.85 0.44 32.42
CA SER A 56 -10.66 -0.22 33.71
C SER A 56 -9.59 0.48 34.55
N GLU A 57 -9.89 0.71 35.81
CA GLU A 57 -8.91 1.22 36.81
C GLU A 57 -8.06 0.09 37.41
N ASP A 58 -8.38 -1.18 37.10
CA ASP A 58 -7.65 -2.34 37.58
C ASP A 58 -6.30 -2.49 36.85
N LEU A 59 -5.22 -2.59 37.61
CA LEU A 59 -3.86 -2.64 37.07
C LEU A 59 -3.57 -3.91 36.24
N ASP A 60 -4.17 -5.03 36.60
CA ASP A 60 -4.02 -6.27 35.83
C ASP A 60 -4.73 -6.14 34.49
N VAL A 61 -5.96 -5.62 34.48
CA VAL A 61 -6.71 -5.35 33.26
C VAL A 61 -5.97 -4.36 32.36
N GLN A 62 -5.43 -3.29 32.91
CA GLN A 62 -4.62 -2.33 32.15
C GLN A 62 -3.40 -2.99 31.51
N SER A 63 -2.71 -3.88 32.22
CA SER A 63 -1.59 -4.65 31.72
C SER A 63 -2.00 -5.59 30.58
N TRP A 64 -3.15 -6.28 30.72
CA TRP A 64 -3.68 -7.16 29.69
C TRP A 64 -4.09 -6.37 28.44
N VAL A 65 -4.74 -5.22 28.60
CA VAL A 65 -5.10 -4.31 27.49
C VAL A 65 -3.83 -3.80 26.79
N ALA A 66 -2.80 -3.43 27.53
CA ALA A 66 -1.52 -3.02 26.92
C ALA A 66 -0.86 -4.14 26.10
N THR A 67 -0.92 -5.37 26.61
CA THR A 67 -0.45 -6.57 25.88
C THR A 67 -1.29 -6.83 24.63
N ALA A 68 -2.60 -6.73 24.75
CA ALA A 68 -3.53 -6.92 23.63
C ALA A 68 -3.29 -5.90 22.51
N LYS A 69 -3.10 -4.61 22.84
CA LYS A 69 -2.79 -3.56 21.85
C LYS A 69 -1.52 -3.86 21.06
N LYS A 70 -0.52 -4.46 21.66
CA LYS A 70 0.69 -4.92 20.97
C LYS A 70 0.46 -6.17 20.12
N SER A 71 -0.39 -7.09 20.59
CA SER A 71 -0.59 -8.40 19.98
C SER A 71 -1.53 -8.38 18.78
N VAL A 72 -2.57 -7.54 18.80
CA VAL A 72 -3.56 -7.45 17.70
C VAL A 72 -2.91 -7.16 16.34
N PRO A 73 -2.05 -6.13 16.20
CA PRO A 73 -1.40 -5.88 14.91
C PRO A 73 -0.54 -7.06 14.44
N VAL A 74 0.14 -7.74 15.38
CA VAL A 74 0.97 -8.91 15.08
C VAL A 74 0.11 -10.08 14.59
N CYS A 75 -1.06 -10.32 15.19
CA CYS A 75 -1.99 -11.35 14.72
C CYS A 75 -2.40 -11.10 13.25
N TYR A 76 -2.83 -9.91 12.92
CA TYR A 76 -3.18 -9.56 11.54
C TYR A 76 -1.98 -9.65 10.59
N PHE A 77 -0.79 -9.26 11.02
CA PHE A 77 0.43 -9.44 10.23
C PHE A 77 0.70 -10.90 9.90
N GLN A 78 0.58 -11.80 10.88
CA GLN A 78 0.78 -13.24 10.69
C GLN A 78 -0.29 -13.86 9.77
N MET A 79 -1.54 -13.42 9.89
CA MET A 79 -2.61 -13.81 8.96
C MET A 79 -2.30 -13.37 7.54
N GLY A 80 -1.86 -12.11 7.34
CA GLY A 80 -1.44 -11.59 6.05
C GLY A 80 -0.25 -12.36 5.46
N LEU A 81 0.75 -12.65 6.27
CA LEU A 81 1.91 -13.45 5.86
C LEU A 81 1.51 -14.88 5.44
N THR A 82 0.57 -15.49 6.15
CA THR A 82 0.06 -16.83 5.84
C THR A 82 -0.70 -16.83 4.52
N ALA A 83 -1.58 -15.86 4.30
CA ALA A 83 -2.31 -15.69 3.04
C ALA A 83 -1.35 -15.47 1.85
N ALA A 84 -0.33 -14.61 2.03
CA ALA A 84 0.68 -14.37 1.01
C ALA A 84 1.46 -15.63 0.61
N LYS A 85 1.81 -16.48 1.56
CA LYS A 85 2.46 -17.78 1.29
C LYS A 85 1.55 -18.73 0.49
N GLY A 86 0.25 -18.60 0.66
CA GLY A 86 -0.76 -19.34 -0.12
C GLY A 86 -1.10 -18.69 -1.47
N ASN A 87 -0.44 -17.58 -1.85
CA ASN A 87 -0.75 -16.76 -3.02
C ASN A 87 -2.16 -16.13 -2.99
N ASP A 88 -2.80 -16.05 -1.84
CA ASP A 88 -4.01 -15.28 -1.63
C ASP A 88 -3.65 -13.82 -1.32
N PHE A 89 -3.28 -13.08 -2.36
CA PHE A 89 -2.77 -11.72 -2.23
C PHE A 89 -3.83 -10.73 -1.76
N ASN A 90 -5.11 -10.95 -2.10
CA ASN A 90 -6.21 -10.11 -1.62
C ASN A 90 -6.32 -10.19 -0.09
N THR A 91 -6.48 -11.40 0.44
CA THR A 91 -6.55 -11.62 1.90
C THR A 91 -5.26 -11.18 2.59
N ALA A 92 -4.10 -11.34 1.93
CA ALA A 92 -2.83 -10.88 2.47
C ALA A 92 -2.81 -9.35 2.67
N VAL A 93 -3.19 -8.58 1.64
CA VAL A 93 -3.23 -7.12 1.69
C VAL A 93 -4.28 -6.64 2.69
N GLU A 94 -5.46 -7.25 2.75
CA GLU A 94 -6.49 -6.90 3.74
C GLU A 94 -5.98 -7.05 5.18
N ASN A 95 -5.36 -8.17 5.50
CA ASN A 95 -4.85 -8.41 6.84
C ASN A 95 -3.66 -7.48 7.17
N LEU A 96 -2.77 -7.24 6.23
CA LEU A 96 -1.65 -6.31 6.44
C LEU A 96 -2.12 -4.87 6.61
N THR A 97 -3.19 -4.45 5.91
CA THR A 97 -3.83 -3.16 6.10
C THR A 97 -4.42 -3.05 7.51
N LYS A 98 -5.13 -4.10 7.98
CA LYS A 98 -5.62 -4.15 9.37
C LYS A 98 -4.47 -4.06 10.36
N SER A 99 -3.38 -4.81 10.11
CA SER A 99 -2.17 -4.77 10.94
C SER A 99 -1.58 -3.37 11.03
N ALA A 100 -1.37 -2.70 9.89
CA ALA A 100 -0.82 -1.34 9.85
C ALA A 100 -1.73 -0.33 10.57
N ASN A 101 -3.02 -0.37 10.32
CA ASN A 101 -3.99 0.54 10.93
C ASN A 101 -4.09 0.36 12.45
N LYS A 102 -4.13 -0.91 12.93
CA LYS A 102 -4.15 -1.19 14.37
C LYS A 102 -2.82 -0.81 15.03
N ALA A 103 -1.69 -1.05 14.36
CA ALA A 103 -0.37 -0.65 14.83
C ALA A 103 -0.26 0.88 14.96
N ALA A 104 -0.70 1.63 13.96
CA ALA A 104 -0.76 3.09 14.01
C ALA A 104 -1.66 3.58 15.15
N LEU A 105 -2.87 2.98 15.30
CA LEU A 105 -3.82 3.33 16.35
C LEU A 105 -3.25 3.12 17.75
N TYR A 106 -2.45 2.08 17.94
CA TYR A 106 -1.89 1.71 19.25
C TYR A 106 -0.47 2.25 19.48
N GLY A 107 0.11 2.97 18.52
CA GLY A 107 1.45 3.56 18.62
C GLY A 107 2.61 2.55 18.37
N GLU A 108 2.32 1.39 17.78
CA GLU A 108 3.28 0.33 17.48
C GLU A 108 3.98 0.58 16.13
N LEU A 109 4.77 1.67 16.06
CA LEU A 109 5.38 2.20 14.83
C LEU A 109 6.26 1.20 14.07
N GLN A 110 6.90 0.28 14.77
CA GLN A 110 7.72 -0.75 14.11
C GLN A 110 6.84 -1.75 13.37
N GLN A 111 5.75 -2.19 14.00
CA GLN A 111 4.81 -3.13 13.38
C GLN A 111 4.09 -2.50 12.19
N GLU A 112 3.71 -1.22 12.30
CA GLU A 112 3.15 -0.46 11.18
C GLU A 112 4.09 -0.45 9.97
N ARG A 113 5.36 -0.11 10.20
CA ARG A 113 6.39 -0.12 9.12
C ARG A 113 6.57 -1.50 8.51
N MET A 114 6.63 -2.55 9.33
CA MET A 114 6.78 -3.92 8.84
C MET A 114 5.60 -4.34 7.96
N SER A 115 4.38 -3.99 8.35
CA SER A 115 3.17 -4.28 7.60
C SER A 115 3.15 -3.57 6.26
N ASN A 116 3.49 -2.28 6.23
CA ASN A 116 3.56 -1.48 5.00
C ASN A 116 4.65 -1.99 4.06
N MET A 117 5.84 -2.33 4.58
CA MET A 117 6.93 -2.89 3.76
C MET A 117 6.56 -4.26 3.15
N LEU A 118 5.89 -5.12 3.91
CA LEU A 118 5.45 -6.42 3.40
C LEU A 118 4.35 -6.24 2.35
N MET A 119 3.40 -5.33 2.57
CA MET A 119 2.34 -5.01 1.65
C MET A 119 2.87 -4.52 0.29
N ALA A 120 3.88 -3.63 0.29
CA ALA A 120 4.54 -3.19 -0.93
C ALA A 120 5.18 -4.36 -1.71
N LYS A 121 5.86 -5.28 -1.02
CA LYS A 121 6.42 -6.49 -1.64
C LYS A 121 5.34 -7.40 -2.22
N ILE A 122 4.21 -7.53 -1.55
CA ILE A 122 3.08 -8.35 -2.04
C ILE A 122 2.51 -7.75 -3.32
N TYR A 123 2.30 -6.44 -3.39
CA TYR A 123 1.82 -5.80 -4.63
C TYR A 123 2.79 -6.00 -5.80
N LEU A 124 4.11 -5.89 -5.56
CA LEU A 124 5.12 -6.16 -6.60
C LEU A 124 5.10 -7.62 -7.06
N MET A 125 4.98 -8.58 -6.14
CA MET A 125 4.87 -10.00 -6.49
C MET A 125 3.57 -10.31 -7.24
N TRP A 126 2.46 -9.76 -6.77
CA TRP A 126 1.14 -9.97 -7.35
C TRP A 126 1.04 -9.40 -8.75
N GLY A 127 1.42 -8.13 -8.95
CA GLY A 127 1.42 -7.47 -10.25
C GLY A 127 2.49 -8.00 -11.20
N GLY A 128 3.60 -8.53 -10.67
CA GLY A 128 4.70 -9.06 -11.46
C GLY A 128 4.32 -10.27 -12.32
N LYS A 129 3.41 -11.13 -11.86
CA LYS A 129 2.96 -12.27 -12.65
C LYS A 129 2.21 -11.84 -13.92
N PRO A 130 1.08 -11.11 -13.85
CA PRO A 130 0.40 -10.64 -15.06
C PRO A 130 1.28 -9.74 -15.92
N PHE A 131 2.19 -8.94 -15.32
CA PHE A 131 3.16 -8.14 -16.07
C PHE A 131 4.06 -9.01 -16.96
N ASN A 132 4.65 -10.08 -16.43
CA ASN A 132 5.50 -11.00 -17.18
C ASN A 132 4.72 -11.77 -18.25
N GLU A 133 3.45 -12.02 -18.04
CA GLU A 133 2.52 -12.64 -18.98
C GLU A 133 2.00 -11.63 -20.04
N LYS A 134 2.43 -10.36 -19.97
CA LYS A 134 1.98 -9.23 -20.79
C LYS A 134 0.50 -8.90 -20.65
N ASN A 135 -0.13 -9.34 -19.57
CA ASN A 135 -1.45 -8.89 -19.17
C ASN A 135 -1.34 -7.54 -18.44
N TYR A 136 -0.98 -6.50 -19.21
CA TYR A 136 -0.69 -5.18 -18.66
C TYR A 136 -1.90 -4.50 -18.04
N ALA A 137 -3.12 -4.86 -18.45
CA ALA A 137 -4.33 -4.30 -17.86
C ALA A 137 -4.47 -4.74 -16.39
N GLU A 138 -4.37 -6.03 -16.11
CA GLU A 138 -4.42 -6.56 -14.75
C GLU A 138 -3.23 -6.09 -13.91
N ALA A 139 -2.03 -6.10 -14.50
CA ALA A 139 -0.83 -5.60 -13.82
C ALA A 139 -0.97 -4.12 -13.41
N ALA A 140 -1.50 -3.28 -14.30
CA ALA A 140 -1.74 -1.86 -14.02
C ALA A 140 -2.70 -1.64 -12.86
N GLU A 141 -3.80 -2.41 -12.78
CA GLU A 141 -4.75 -2.32 -11.66
C GLU A 141 -4.09 -2.66 -10.32
N ILE A 142 -3.26 -3.69 -10.31
CA ILE A 142 -2.57 -4.13 -9.09
C ILE A 142 -1.50 -3.10 -8.68
N PHE A 143 -0.65 -2.67 -9.62
CA PHE A 143 0.40 -1.69 -9.35
C PHE A 143 -0.18 -0.32 -8.97
N ALA A 144 -1.32 0.08 -9.54
CA ALA A 144 -2.01 1.31 -9.16
C ALA A 144 -2.49 1.28 -7.71
N LYS A 145 -3.06 0.16 -7.25
CA LYS A 145 -3.45 -0.03 -5.84
C LYS A 145 -2.24 0.04 -4.91
N GLY A 146 -1.15 -0.62 -5.30
CA GLY A 146 0.08 -0.62 -4.51
C GLY A 146 0.75 0.74 -4.47
N TYR A 147 0.79 1.47 -5.58
CA TYR A 147 1.33 2.83 -5.64
C TYR A 147 0.46 3.83 -4.86
N ALA A 148 -0.85 3.69 -4.89
CA ALA A 148 -1.75 4.49 -4.06
C ALA A 148 -1.53 4.26 -2.55
N ALA A 149 -1.18 3.02 -2.15
CA ALA A 149 -0.88 2.68 -0.75
C ALA A 149 0.52 3.18 -0.32
N ASP A 150 1.50 3.20 -1.22
CA ASP A 150 2.85 3.72 -1.00
C ASP A 150 3.34 4.56 -2.18
N PRO A 151 3.00 5.86 -2.24
CA PRO A 151 3.42 6.75 -3.32
C PRO A 151 4.93 7.02 -3.39
N LYS A 152 5.71 6.51 -2.42
CA LYS A 152 7.17 6.61 -2.40
C LYS A 152 7.86 5.39 -3.01
N ASN A 153 7.10 4.40 -3.45
CA ASN A 153 7.61 3.20 -4.10
C ASN A 153 7.83 3.46 -5.60
N MET A 154 9.02 3.94 -5.95
CA MET A 154 9.37 4.30 -7.33
C MET A 154 9.41 3.09 -8.26
N GLU A 155 9.76 1.91 -7.74
CA GLU A 155 9.74 0.67 -8.53
C GLU A 155 8.31 0.32 -8.98
N MET A 156 7.34 0.41 -8.07
CA MET A 156 5.93 0.16 -8.38
C MET A 156 5.37 1.19 -9.37
N ALA A 157 5.70 2.47 -9.16
CA ALA A 157 5.35 3.55 -10.08
C ALA A 157 5.94 3.29 -11.48
N ASN A 158 7.20 2.85 -11.57
CA ASN A 158 7.82 2.54 -12.84
C ASN A 158 7.09 1.41 -13.59
N PHE A 159 6.75 0.31 -12.91
CA PHE A 159 5.96 -0.77 -13.52
C PHE A 159 4.58 -0.29 -13.98
N LEU A 160 3.92 0.56 -13.19
CA LEU A 160 2.65 1.17 -13.56
C LEU A 160 2.76 2.02 -14.83
N GLY A 161 3.80 2.87 -14.91
CA GLY A 161 4.07 3.69 -16.10
C GLY A 161 4.32 2.83 -17.35
N ILE A 162 5.08 1.74 -17.21
CA ILE A 162 5.30 0.77 -18.29
C ILE A 162 3.96 0.16 -18.74
N CYS A 163 3.14 -0.31 -17.79
CA CYS A 163 1.84 -0.88 -18.13
C CYS A 163 0.97 0.09 -18.93
N TYR A 164 0.90 1.36 -18.54
CA TYR A 164 0.15 2.36 -19.31
C TYR A 164 0.69 2.55 -20.73
N CYS A 165 2.01 2.61 -20.89
CA CYS A 165 2.61 2.72 -22.22
C CYS A 165 2.31 1.50 -23.10
N GLU A 166 2.39 0.29 -22.55
CA GLU A 166 2.09 -0.96 -23.25
C GLU A 166 0.60 -1.09 -23.63
N LEU A 167 -0.28 -0.48 -22.82
CA LEU A 167 -1.72 -0.38 -23.12
C LEU A 167 -2.07 0.72 -24.14
N GLY A 168 -1.06 1.47 -24.60
CA GLY A 168 -1.25 2.58 -25.55
C GLY A 168 -1.61 3.91 -24.89
N ASP A 169 -1.74 3.98 -23.57
CA ASP A 169 -2.00 5.21 -22.83
C ASP A 169 -0.66 5.90 -22.47
N PHE A 170 0.03 6.36 -23.52
CA PHE A 170 1.35 6.96 -23.41
C PHE A 170 1.36 8.18 -22.49
N GLN A 171 0.31 8.99 -22.51
CA GLN A 171 0.22 10.19 -21.68
C GLN A 171 0.19 9.85 -20.18
N LYS A 172 -0.59 8.85 -19.76
CA LYS A 172 -0.57 8.39 -18.36
C LYS A 172 0.79 7.81 -17.96
N GLY A 173 1.40 7.03 -18.85
CA GLY A 173 2.76 6.53 -18.64
C GLY A 173 3.76 7.65 -18.40
N LEU A 174 3.73 8.70 -19.26
CA LEU A 174 4.60 9.87 -19.13
C LEU A 174 4.39 10.63 -17.82
N VAL A 175 3.14 10.80 -17.35
CA VAL A 175 2.86 11.46 -16.07
C VAL A 175 3.60 10.74 -14.95
N ILE A 176 3.41 9.43 -14.83
CA ILE A 176 4.08 8.61 -13.80
C ILE A 176 5.60 8.67 -13.94
N PHE A 177 6.14 8.53 -15.13
CA PHE A 177 7.58 8.59 -15.36
C PHE A 177 8.17 9.96 -15.00
N ASN A 178 7.50 11.05 -15.31
CA ASN A 178 7.98 12.39 -14.97
C ASN A 178 7.90 12.68 -13.45
N GLU A 179 6.93 12.11 -12.73
CA GLU A 179 6.90 12.16 -11.26
C GLU A 179 8.16 11.52 -10.67
N ILE A 180 8.62 10.38 -11.22
CA ILE A 180 9.87 9.74 -10.78
C ILE A 180 11.08 10.54 -11.26
N ALA A 181 11.10 10.97 -12.53
CA ALA A 181 12.23 11.69 -13.13
C ALA A 181 12.52 13.03 -12.47
N SER A 182 11.54 13.62 -11.80
CA SER A 182 11.64 14.88 -11.05
C SER A 182 12.16 14.72 -9.61
N GLN A 183 12.41 13.48 -9.16
CA GLN A 183 12.94 13.24 -7.81
C GLN A 183 14.40 13.70 -7.73
N ASP A 184 14.70 14.52 -6.74
CA ASP A 184 16.06 15.04 -6.46
C ASP A 184 16.75 14.30 -5.29
N ASN A 185 16.02 13.44 -4.57
CA ASN A 185 16.56 12.67 -3.47
C ASN A 185 17.53 11.60 -3.99
N PRO A 186 18.81 11.58 -3.54
CA PRO A 186 19.82 10.64 -4.00
C PRO A 186 19.41 9.16 -3.89
N LYS A 187 18.53 8.81 -2.97
CA LYS A 187 18.05 7.43 -2.82
C LYS A 187 17.27 6.92 -4.04
N TYR A 188 16.74 7.82 -4.88
CA TYR A 188 15.97 7.49 -6.09
C TYR A 188 16.80 7.64 -7.38
N ALA A 189 18.11 7.91 -7.27
CA ALA A 189 18.94 8.19 -8.45
C ALA A 189 18.89 7.08 -9.51
N GLU A 190 18.88 5.81 -9.11
CA GLU A 190 18.76 4.68 -10.03
C GLU A 190 17.39 4.62 -10.70
N ASP A 191 16.32 4.90 -9.96
CA ASP A 191 14.96 4.93 -10.51
C ASP A 191 14.80 6.06 -11.52
N VAL A 192 15.37 7.24 -11.22
CA VAL A 192 15.39 8.40 -12.13
C VAL A 192 16.10 8.05 -13.45
N VAL A 193 17.21 7.34 -13.39
CA VAL A 193 17.92 6.89 -14.61
C VAL A 193 17.05 5.92 -15.41
N LYS A 194 16.49 4.90 -14.76
CA LYS A 194 15.62 3.90 -15.43
C LYS A 194 14.41 4.55 -16.12
N VAL A 195 13.72 5.47 -15.45
CA VAL A 195 12.54 6.08 -16.06
C VAL A 195 12.88 7.02 -17.21
N LYS A 196 14.01 7.73 -17.17
CA LYS A 196 14.48 8.52 -18.30
C LYS A 196 14.78 7.65 -19.53
N GLU A 197 15.31 6.45 -19.32
CA GLU A 197 15.50 5.46 -20.38
C GLU A 197 14.14 4.97 -20.91
N ASN A 198 13.18 4.70 -20.04
CA ASN A 198 11.83 4.29 -20.44
C ASN A 198 11.11 5.41 -21.24
N ILE A 199 11.15 6.65 -20.78
CA ILE A 199 10.61 7.78 -21.55
C ILE A 199 11.19 7.80 -22.96
N LYS A 200 12.50 7.72 -23.07
CA LYS A 200 13.20 7.69 -24.37
C LYS A 200 12.79 6.50 -25.23
N LEU A 201 12.71 5.32 -24.64
CA LEU A 201 12.35 4.08 -25.34
C LEU A 201 10.93 4.16 -25.92
N TYR A 202 9.94 4.48 -25.10
CA TYR A 202 8.54 4.54 -25.52
C TYR A 202 8.28 5.67 -26.50
N THR A 203 8.92 6.82 -26.30
CA THR A 203 8.88 7.94 -27.25
C THR A 203 9.42 7.53 -28.61
N ASN A 204 10.62 6.95 -28.65
CA ASN A 204 11.25 6.53 -29.90
C ASN A 204 10.45 5.45 -30.64
N ASN A 205 9.93 4.46 -29.91
CA ASN A 205 9.12 3.39 -30.52
C ASN A 205 7.83 3.97 -31.17
N ARG A 206 7.17 4.89 -30.49
CA ARG A 206 5.95 5.54 -31.00
C ARG A 206 6.25 6.41 -32.22
N ILE A 207 7.32 7.20 -32.17
CA ILE A 207 7.76 8.02 -33.30
C ILE A 207 8.17 7.15 -34.50
N ALA A 208 8.96 6.10 -34.29
CA ALA A 208 9.38 5.22 -35.37
C ALA A 208 8.19 4.58 -36.11
N LYS A 209 7.16 4.19 -35.38
CA LYS A 209 5.91 3.68 -35.95
C LYS A 209 5.24 4.74 -36.83
N LEU A 210 5.04 5.94 -36.31
CA LEU A 210 4.38 7.05 -37.02
C LEU A 210 5.19 7.54 -38.23
N GLN A 211 6.52 7.53 -38.12
CA GLN A 211 7.41 7.81 -39.27
C GLN A 211 7.24 6.78 -40.39
N GLY A 212 7.10 5.50 -40.06
CA GLY A 212 6.83 4.44 -41.04
C GLY A 212 5.48 4.61 -41.75
N GLU A 213 4.54 5.26 -41.11
CA GLU A 213 3.21 5.58 -41.63
C GLU A 213 3.17 6.97 -42.32
N ASN A 214 4.24 7.75 -42.31
CA ASN A 214 4.32 9.16 -42.71
C ASN A 214 3.31 10.06 -41.96
N ASP A 215 2.96 9.67 -40.73
CA ASP A 215 2.02 10.41 -39.89
C ASP A 215 2.77 11.49 -39.06
N PHE A 216 3.08 12.62 -39.72
CA PHE A 216 3.74 13.73 -39.04
C PHE A 216 2.83 14.43 -38.04
N ASP A 217 1.51 14.42 -38.25
CA ASP A 217 0.54 14.96 -37.30
C ASP A 217 0.54 14.11 -35.99
N GLY A 218 0.61 12.79 -36.12
CA GLY A 218 0.77 11.90 -35.00
C GLY A 218 2.08 12.15 -34.22
N ILE A 219 3.19 12.43 -34.93
CA ILE A 219 4.48 12.78 -34.27
C ILE A 219 4.36 14.10 -33.52
N ILE A 220 3.71 15.12 -34.09
CA ILE A 220 3.44 16.40 -33.42
C ILE A 220 2.60 16.15 -32.16
N ALA A 221 1.55 15.32 -32.26
CA ALA A 221 0.72 14.97 -31.11
C ALA A 221 1.51 14.29 -29.99
N VAL A 222 2.45 13.38 -30.31
CA VAL A 222 3.36 12.78 -29.31
C VAL A 222 4.19 13.84 -28.60
N ALA A 223 4.76 14.78 -29.36
CA ALA A 223 5.54 15.87 -28.78
C ALA A 223 4.67 16.79 -27.90
N ASP A 224 3.46 17.09 -28.32
CA ASP A 224 2.50 17.91 -27.56
C ASP A 224 2.07 17.19 -26.26
N GLU A 225 1.86 15.87 -26.27
CA GLU A 225 1.61 15.08 -25.07
C GLU A 225 2.78 15.16 -24.06
N MET A 226 4.04 15.11 -24.56
CA MET A 226 5.23 15.27 -23.72
C MET A 226 5.31 16.69 -23.14
N LEU A 227 5.06 17.71 -23.94
CA LEU A 227 5.07 19.12 -23.52
C LEU A 227 3.93 19.45 -22.54
N ALA A 228 2.79 18.77 -22.65
CA ALA A 228 1.70 18.92 -21.68
C ALA A 228 2.10 18.45 -20.27
N VAL A 229 2.97 17.43 -20.17
CA VAL A 229 3.49 16.93 -18.91
C VAL A 229 4.70 17.73 -18.43
N ASN A 230 5.63 18.05 -19.35
CA ASN A 230 6.83 18.84 -19.07
C ASN A 230 7.04 19.92 -20.16
N PRO A 231 6.56 21.14 -19.96
CA PRO A 231 6.68 22.23 -20.96
C PRO A 231 8.12 22.59 -21.34
N GLN A 232 9.10 22.24 -20.52
CA GLN A 232 10.53 22.53 -20.75
C GLN A 232 11.28 21.32 -21.34
N ASP A 233 10.58 20.29 -21.80
CA ASP A 233 11.21 19.12 -22.40
C ASP A 233 11.86 19.45 -23.74
N ALA A 234 13.19 19.58 -23.74
CA ALA A 234 13.97 19.93 -24.92
C ALA A 234 13.88 18.85 -26.03
N LEU A 235 13.70 17.59 -25.67
CA LEU A 235 13.52 16.50 -26.64
C LEU A 235 12.16 16.65 -27.35
N ALA A 236 11.10 16.89 -26.60
CA ALA A 236 9.77 17.09 -27.14
C ALA A 236 9.72 18.32 -28.07
N GLN A 237 10.32 19.44 -27.66
CA GLN A 237 10.43 20.63 -28.50
C GLN A 237 11.13 20.35 -29.83
N LYS A 238 12.24 19.61 -29.77
CA LYS A 238 13.00 19.21 -30.97
C LYS A 238 12.18 18.29 -31.88
N ILE A 239 11.51 17.28 -31.32
CA ILE A 239 10.66 16.34 -32.07
C ILE A 239 9.55 17.12 -32.80
N ARG A 240 8.87 18.00 -32.08
CA ARG A 240 7.79 18.83 -32.64
C ARG A 240 8.25 19.71 -33.79
N LEU A 241 9.39 20.39 -33.61
CA LEU A 241 9.95 21.26 -34.64
C LEU A 241 10.37 20.44 -35.87
N GLN A 242 11.00 19.28 -35.69
CA GLN A 242 11.39 18.43 -36.82
C GLN A 242 10.17 17.90 -37.57
N ALA A 243 9.13 17.45 -36.88
CA ALA A 243 7.91 16.94 -37.50
C ALA A 243 7.18 18.03 -38.31
N LEU A 244 7.14 19.29 -37.81
CA LEU A 244 6.60 20.44 -38.54
C LEU A 244 7.41 20.74 -39.81
N PHE A 245 8.74 20.63 -39.71
CA PHE A 245 9.62 20.82 -40.88
C PHE A 245 9.40 19.74 -41.93
N ASP A 246 9.35 18.47 -41.51
CA ASP A 246 9.15 17.33 -42.40
C ASP A 246 7.75 17.34 -43.05
N LYS A 247 6.75 17.83 -42.35
CA LYS A 247 5.39 18.08 -42.89
C LYS A 247 5.37 19.26 -43.86
N LYS A 248 6.40 20.10 -43.91
CA LYS A 248 6.48 21.34 -44.65
C LYS A 248 5.49 22.44 -44.21
N ASP A 249 5.12 22.40 -42.94
CA ASP A 249 4.29 23.40 -42.28
C ASP A 249 5.19 24.37 -41.47
N TYR A 250 5.93 25.26 -42.13
CA TYR A 250 6.77 26.32 -41.54
C TYR A 250 6.50 27.68 -42.09
#